data_eddd593a55233c37f900f789b1ef0f4e
#
_entry.id   eddd593a55233c37f900f789b1ef0f4e
#
_cell.length_a   1.000
_cell.length_b   1.000
_cell.length_c   1.000
_cell.angle_alpha   90.00
_cell.angle_beta   90.00
_cell.angle_gamma   90.00
#
_symmetry.space_group_name_H-M   'P 1'
#
loop_
_entity.id
_entity.type
_entity.pdbx_description
1 polymer ?
#
loop_
_entity_poly.entity_id
_entity_poly.type
_entity_poly.pdbx_seq_one_letter_code
_entity_poly.pdbx_strand_id
1 'polypeptide(L)'
;RATEQALLNPTDTAPDNADPGMGYIFEHTRGRKCLVFANSREEAEAVCSMLRSYCESRHEPDRFLIHHGNLSASLRETAEELMRDEEQAQTTVTTSTLELGIDIGRLERAFQIDAPFTVSSFLQRMGRTGRRDLPPEMWFVMREEEPEPRTMMPETIPWKLLQGIALVQLYREEKWVEPPELDRLPYSLLYHQTMSTLASTGELTPAELAQRVLTLSYFHRVSADDYRVLLRHLIKIDHIQVTEGGGLIVGLAGERIINNFKFYAVFQENEEFTVRSESAELGTIVNPPPPGERIAIAGHCWIVEEVDWKRHTVFATQVKGRVPAYFG
;
A
#
# COMPACT_ATOMS: atom_id res chain seq x y z
N ARG A 1 -21.67 -9.07 20.05
CA ARG A 1 -21.43 -8.15 21.18
C ARG A 1 -21.30 -8.83 22.52
N ALA A 2 -22.23 -9.69 22.95
CA ALA A 2 -22.09 -10.46 24.19
C ALA A 2 -20.86 -11.37 24.20
N THR A 3 -20.41 -11.82 23.01
CA THR A 3 -19.23 -12.65 22.83
C THR A 3 -17.93 -11.82 22.88
N GLU A 4 -17.94 -10.56 22.43
CA GLU A 4 -16.79 -9.64 22.51
C GLU A 4 -16.53 -9.18 23.94
N GLN A 5 -17.57 -8.85 24.68
CA GLN A 5 -17.43 -8.48 26.11
C GLN A 5 -17.01 -9.64 27.01
N ALA A 6 -17.29 -10.88 26.62
CA ALA A 6 -16.83 -12.08 27.34
C ALA A 6 -15.34 -12.41 27.09
N LEU A 7 -14.75 -11.89 26.00
CA LEU A 7 -13.33 -12.07 25.67
C LEU A 7 -12.42 -11.00 26.29
N LEU A 8 -13.00 -9.86 26.73
CA LEU A 8 -12.30 -8.87 27.53
C LEU A 8 -12.46 -9.28 29.01
N ASN A 9 -11.39 -9.73 29.64
CA ASN A 9 -11.37 -9.97 31.08
C ASN A 9 -11.82 -8.70 31.83
N PRO A 10 -12.82 -8.78 32.73
CA PRO A 10 -13.36 -7.60 33.42
C PRO A 10 -12.36 -6.90 34.36
N THR A 11 -11.15 -7.44 34.54
CA THR A 11 -10.06 -6.85 35.31
C THR A 11 -9.07 -6.04 34.49
N ASP A 12 -9.15 -6.10 33.15
CA ASP A 12 -8.33 -5.28 32.28
C ASP A 12 -9.01 -3.92 32.08
N THR A 13 -8.49 -2.91 32.73
CA THR A 13 -8.83 -1.49 32.49
C THR A 13 -8.39 -1.14 31.06
N ALA A 14 -9.24 -1.48 30.08
CA ALA A 14 -9.12 -0.90 28.76
C ALA A 14 -9.25 0.63 28.91
N PRO A 15 -8.44 1.44 28.22
CA PRO A 15 -8.63 2.88 28.21
C PRO A 15 -10.08 3.18 27.79
N ASP A 16 -10.74 4.12 28.43
CA ASP A 16 -12.17 4.47 28.34
C ASP A 16 -12.74 4.72 26.92
N ASN A 17 -11.95 4.59 25.88
CA ASN A 17 -12.28 4.68 24.44
C ASN A 17 -11.55 3.63 23.60
N ALA A 18 -11.37 2.40 24.11
CA ALA A 18 -10.73 1.35 23.32
C ALA A 18 -11.66 0.90 22.18
N ASP A 19 -11.17 0.99 20.93
CA ASP A 19 -11.79 0.33 19.78
C ASP A 19 -11.78 -1.19 20.04
N PRO A 20 -12.96 -1.87 20.11
CA PRO A 20 -13.03 -3.30 20.40
C PRO A 20 -12.27 -4.16 19.40
N GLY A 21 -12.23 -3.74 18.11
CA GLY A 21 -11.49 -4.42 17.07
C GLY A 21 -9.97 -4.35 17.29
N MET A 22 -9.48 -3.19 17.70
CA MET A 22 -8.06 -3.01 18.01
C MET A 22 -7.68 -3.76 19.29
N GLY A 23 -8.54 -3.77 20.29
CA GLY A 23 -8.37 -4.58 21.50
C GLY A 23 -8.29 -6.08 21.17
N TYR A 24 -9.14 -6.55 20.26
CA TYR A 24 -9.12 -7.93 19.78
C TYR A 24 -7.79 -8.28 19.06
N ILE A 25 -7.33 -7.43 18.13
CA ILE A 25 -6.04 -7.61 17.46
C ILE A 25 -4.90 -7.61 18.50
N PHE A 26 -4.91 -6.67 19.43
CA PHE A 26 -3.88 -6.55 20.46
C PHE A 26 -3.72 -7.84 21.27
N GLU A 27 -4.81 -8.44 21.73
CA GLU A 27 -4.77 -9.68 22.52
C GLU A 27 -4.36 -10.89 21.69
N HIS A 28 -4.88 -11.02 20.47
CA HIS A 28 -4.69 -12.21 19.64
C HIS A 28 -3.36 -12.23 18.86
N THR A 29 -2.60 -11.14 18.91
CA THR A 29 -1.22 -11.06 18.39
C THR A 29 -0.15 -11.31 19.46
N ARG A 30 -0.55 -11.39 20.72
CA ARG A 30 0.38 -11.58 21.85
C ARG A 30 1.16 -12.88 21.71
N GLY A 31 2.49 -12.78 21.74
CA GLY A 31 3.39 -13.94 21.64
C GLY A 31 3.37 -14.64 20.27
N ARG A 32 2.85 -13.98 19.24
CA ARG A 32 2.73 -14.52 17.89
C ARG A 32 3.35 -13.62 16.84
N LYS A 33 3.82 -14.20 15.76
CA LYS A 33 4.30 -13.46 14.59
C LYS A 33 3.14 -13.29 13.61
N CYS A 34 2.63 -12.06 13.54
CA CYS A 34 1.42 -11.74 12.79
C CYS A 34 1.63 -10.59 11.81
N LEU A 35 0.76 -10.53 10.78
CA LEU A 35 0.53 -9.33 9.98
C LEU A 35 -0.85 -8.74 10.30
N VAL A 36 -0.95 -7.42 10.25
CA VAL A 36 -2.21 -6.68 10.29
C VAL A 36 -2.28 -5.83 9.02
N PHE A 37 -3.15 -6.21 8.11
CA PHE A 37 -3.35 -5.49 6.87
C PHE A 37 -4.39 -4.39 7.03
N ALA A 38 -4.02 -3.19 6.61
CA ALA A 38 -4.89 -2.03 6.45
C ALA A 38 -5.06 -1.68 4.97
N ASN A 39 -6.10 -0.94 4.62
CA ASN A 39 -6.41 -0.60 3.23
C ASN A 39 -5.78 0.72 2.78
N SER A 40 -5.32 1.57 3.71
CA SER A 40 -4.56 2.79 3.41
C SER A 40 -3.33 2.90 4.32
N ARG A 41 -2.42 3.80 3.95
CA ARG A 41 -1.20 4.09 4.73
C ARG A 41 -1.55 4.82 6.01
N GLU A 42 -2.47 5.76 5.93
CA GLU A 42 -3.00 6.54 7.04
C GLU A 42 -3.66 5.63 8.07
N GLU A 43 -4.45 4.66 7.61
CA GLU A 43 -5.06 3.65 8.46
C GLU A 43 -3.99 2.76 9.13
N ALA A 44 -2.99 2.31 8.39
CA ALA A 44 -1.91 1.49 8.94
C ALA A 44 -1.15 2.24 10.05
N GLU A 45 -0.85 3.51 9.83
CA GLU A 45 -0.19 4.37 10.82
C GLU A 45 -1.04 4.58 12.07
N ALA A 46 -2.32 4.89 11.90
CA ALA A 46 -3.24 5.07 13.00
C ALA A 46 -3.41 3.78 13.84
N VAL A 47 -3.55 2.64 13.18
CA VAL A 47 -3.65 1.32 13.81
C VAL A 47 -2.37 0.99 14.58
N CYS A 48 -1.20 1.17 13.97
CA CYS A 48 0.08 0.89 14.63
C CYS A 48 0.27 1.79 15.87
N SER A 49 0.02 3.09 15.73
CA SER A 49 0.08 4.04 16.84
C SER A 49 -0.88 3.67 17.98
N MET A 50 -2.10 3.23 17.66
CA MET A 50 -3.08 2.78 18.66
C MET A 50 -2.63 1.51 19.37
N LEU A 51 -2.14 0.50 18.67
CA LEU A 51 -1.65 -0.75 19.25
C LEU A 51 -0.43 -0.51 20.15
N ARG A 52 0.47 0.39 19.76
CA ARG A 52 1.60 0.83 20.60
C ARG A 52 1.13 1.55 21.87
N SER A 53 0.10 2.40 21.75
CA SER A 53 -0.47 3.07 22.95
C SER A 53 -1.06 2.07 23.94
N TYR A 54 -1.53 0.91 23.49
CA TYR A 54 -1.98 -0.17 24.38
C TYR A 54 -0.78 -0.84 25.09
N CYS A 55 0.35 -1.02 24.41
CA CYS A 55 1.58 -1.47 25.08
C CYS A 55 1.99 -0.49 26.17
N GLU A 56 2.02 0.82 25.87
CA GLU A 56 2.37 1.86 26.84
C GLU A 56 1.43 1.86 28.06
N SER A 57 0.11 1.84 27.83
CA SER A 57 -0.90 1.88 28.89
C SER A 57 -0.86 0.65 29.80
N ARG A 58 -0.41 -0.48 29.28
CA ARG A 58 -0.28 -1.75 30.02
C ARG A 58 1.12 -2.03 30.53
N HIS A 59 2.07 -1.11 30.31
CA HIS A 59 3.49 -1.27 30.65
C HIS A 59 4.11 -2.53 30.01
N GLU A 60 3.66 -2.89 28.81
CA GLU A 60 4.20 -4.00 28.03
C GLU A 60 5.26 -3.50 27.04
N PRO A 61 6.25 -4.33 26.67
CA PRO A 61 7.20 -4.01 25.61
C PRO A 61 6.47 -3.77 24.28
N ASP A 62 6.95 -2.79 23.50
CA ASP A 62 6.46 -2.57 22.14
C ASP A 62 6.83 -3.77 21.26
N ARG A 63 5.83 -4.35 20.61
CA ARG A 63 5.95 -5.50 19.72
C ARG A 63 5.36 -5.22 18.34
N PHE A 64 5.02 -3.95 18.06
CA PHE A 64 4.38 -3.58 16.81
C PHE A 64 5.35 -2.86 15.89
N LEU A 65 5.42 -3.32 14.65
CA LEU A 65 6.17 -2.73 13.56
C LEU A 65 5.21 -2.13 12.55
N ILE A 66 5.68 -1.18 11.76
CA ILE A 66 4.95 -0.59 10.64
C ILE A 66 5.72 -0.79 9.35
N HIS A 67 5.04 -1.12 8.26
CA HIS A 67 5.65 -1.25 6.95
C HIS A 67 4.71 -0.78 5.84
N HIS A 68 5.07 0.27 5.14
CA HIS A 68 4.40 0.75 3.92
C HIS A 68 5.33 1.60 3.04
N GLY A 69 4.90 1.89 1.80
CA GLY A 69 5.76 2.50 0.79
C GLY A 69 6.25 3.92 1.09
N ASN A 70 5.57 4.67 1.96
CA ASN A 70 5.92 6.06 2.29
C ASN A 70 6.88 6.21 3.48
N LEU A 71 7.24 5.12 4.14
CA LEU A 71 8.29 5.15 5.15
C LEU A 71 9.66 5.36 4.51
N SER A 72 10.58 5.99 5.25
CA SER A 72 11.98 6.09 4.83
C SER A 72 12.58 4.70 4.60
N ALA A 73 13.58 4.60 3.71
CA ALA A 73 14.21 3.33 3.38
C ALA A 73 14.78 2.64 4.63
N SER A 74 15.44 3.41 5.50
CA SER A 74 16.04 2.88 6.73
C SER A 74 15.01 2.26 7.69
N LEU A 75 13.85 2.89 7.84
CA LEU A 75 12.76 2.35 8.68
C LEU A 75 12.16 1.07 8.10
N ARG A 76 12.01 0.99 6.78
CA ARG A 76 11.53 -0.21 6.11
C ARG A 76 12.51 -1.37 6.25
N GLU A 77 13.79 -1.12 5.99
CA GLU A 77 14.86 -2.11 6.12
C GLU A 77 14.94 -2.65 7.54
N THR A 78 14.90 -1.77 8.54
CA THR A 78 14.87 -2.18 9.96
C THR A 78 13.64 -3.06 10.26
N ALA A 79 12.46 -2.69 9.80
CA ALA A 79 11.26 -3.50 10.00
C ALA A 79 11.37 -4.86 9.30
N GLU A 80 11.93 -4.92 8.10
CA GLU A 80 12.15 -6.16 7.36
C GLU A 80 13.18 -7.07 8.04
N GLU A 81 14.25 -6.52 8.60
CA GLU A 81 15.25 -7.28 9.36
C GLU A 81 14.63 -7.90 10.62
N LEU A 82 13.86 -7.11 11.38
CA LEU A 82 13.16 -7.60 12.55
C LEU A 82 12.09 -8.65 12.20
N MET A 83 11.43 -8.52 11.07
CA MET A 83 10.48 -9.53 10.58
C MET A 83 11.14 -10.86 10.19
N ARG A 84 12.40 -10.85 9.77
CA ARG A 84 13.13 -12.09 9.43
C ARG A 84 13.56 -12.88 10.68
N ASP A 85 13.69 -12.23 11.80
CA ASP A 85 14.04 -12.89 13.07
C ASP A 85 12.89 -13.81 13.53
N GLU A 86 13.10 -15.11 13.45
CA GLU A 86 12.09 -16.12 13.79
C GLU A 86 11.86 -16.29 15.29
N GLU A 87 12.77 -15.80 16.12
CA GLU A 87 12.68 -15.92 17.59
C GLU A 87 11.82 -14.80 18.20
N GLN A 88 11.61 -13.71 17.48
CA GLN A 88 10.83 -12.59 17.94
C GLN A 88 9.37 -12.66 17.51
N ALA A 89 8.47 -12.74 18.47
CA ALA A 89 7.02 -12.69 18.25
C ALA A 89 6.55 -11.23 18.03
N GLN A 90 6.77 -10.70 16.82
CA GLN A 90 6.40 -9.33 16.46
C GLN A 90 5.20 -9.31 15.52
N THR A 91 4.42 -8.25 15.60
CA THR A 91 3.28 -7.99 14.72
C THR A 91 3.55 -6.78 13.86
N THR A 92 3.47 -6.94 12.55
CA THR A 92 3.68 -5.85 11.60
C THR A 92 2.36 -5.37 11.02
N VAL A 93 2.07 -4.08 11.21
CA VAL A 93 0.96 -3.40 10.55
C VAL A 93 1.43 -2.95 9.18
N THR A 94 0.66 -3.25 8.13
CA THR A 94 1.10 -3.06 6.75
C THR A 94 -0.06 -2.77 5.80
N THR A 95 0.30 -2.35 4.59
CA THR A 95 -0.60 -2.21 3.44
C THR A 95 -0.26 -3.26 2.38
N SER A 96 -0.51 -2.98 1.11
CA SER A 96 -0.20 -3.86 -0.01
C SER A 96 1.29 -4.17 -0.20
N THR A 97 2.20 -3.45 0.46
CA THR A 97 3.65 -3.66 0.31
C THR A 97 4.13 -5.05 0.73
N LEU A 98 3.44 -5.70 1.64
CA LEU A 98 3.74 -7.06 2.07
C LEU A 98 2.80 -8.13 1.46
N GLU A 99 2.01 -7.78 0.45
CA GLU A 99 1.23 -8.76 -0.33
C GLU A 99 2.14 -9.67 -1.17
N LEU A 100 3.23 -9.12 -1.72
CA LEU A 100 4.13 -9.81 -2.64
C LEU A 100 5.62 -9.55 -2.32
N GLY A 101 6.47 -10.49 -2.69
CA GLY A 101 7.88 -10.28 -3.00
C GLY A 101 8.87 -10.28 -1.82
N ILE A 102 8.47 -10.03 -0.58
CA ILE A 102 9.40 -9.98 0.55
C ILE A 102 9.33 -11.28 1.34
N ASP A 103 10.49 -11.88 1.61
CA ASP A 103 10.58 -12.99 2.54
C ASP A 103 10.63 -12.45 3.98
N ILE A 104 9.52 -12.59 4.66
CA ILE A 104 9.29 -12.13 6.03
C ILE A 104 9.27 -13.28 7.05
N GLY A 105 9.77 -14.43 6.64
CA GLY A 105 9.80 -15.62 7.48
C GLY A 105 8.42 -16.24 7.71
N ARG A 106 8.32 -17.07 8.76
CA ARG A 106 7.09 -17.79 9.08
C ARG A 106 6.10 -16.89 9.82
N LEU A 107 4.90 -16.75 9.26
CA LEU A 107 3.80 -16.03 9.88
C LEU A 107 2.74 -17.03 10.38
N GLU A 108 2.25 -16.78 11.58
CA GLU A 108 1.22 -17.64 12.18
C GLU A 108 -0.18 -17.20 11.74
N ARG A 109 -0.43 -15.88 11.68
CA ARG A 109 -1.74 -15.33 11.41
C ARG A 109 -1.68 -14.00 10.69
N ALA A 110 -2.65 -13.75 9.81
CA ALA A 110 -2.91 -12.44 9.24
C ALA A 110 -4.25 -11.90 9.73
N PHE A 111 -4.27 -10.64 10.14
CA PHE A 111 -5.47 -9.87 10.38
C PHE A 111 -5.72 -8.96 9.18
N GLN A 112 -6.98 -8.77 8.85
CA GLN A 112 -7.42 -7.85 7.84
C GLN A 112 -8.44 -6.89 8.46
N ILE A 113 -8.11 -5.61 8.48
CA ILE A 113 -9.03 -4.56 8.92
C ILE A 113 -9.94 -4.21 7.74
N ASP A 114 -11.24 -4.35 7.94
CA ASP A 114 -12.28 -4.26 6.93
C ASP A 114 -12.02 -5.24 5.75
N ALA A 115 -12.77 -5.18 4.66
CA ALA A 115 -12.51 -6.02 3.49
C ALA A 115 -11.42 -5.39 2.61
N PRO A 116 -10.49 -6.16 2.04
CA PRO A 116 -9.66 -5.64 0.97
C PRO A 116 -10.52 -5.30 -0.25
N PHE A 117 -10.02 -4.40 -1.12
CA PHE A 117 -10.81 -3.94 -2.27
C PHE A 117 -10.98 -4.97 -3.37
N THR A 118 -10.13 -6.00 -3.41
CA THR A 118 -10.13 -7.00 -4.47
C THR A 118 -9.97 -8.41 -3.92
N VAL A 119 -10.50 -9.40 -4.65
CA VAL A 119 -10.28 -10.83 -4.38
C VAL A 119 -8.80 -11.17 -4.53
N SER A 120 -8.13 -10.57 -5.50
CA SER A 120 -6.68 -10.73 -5.70
C SER A 120 -5.89 -10.34 -4.46
N SER A 121 -6.13 -9.15 -3.90
CA SER A 121 -5.48 -8.72 -2.64
C SER A 121 -5.79 -9.66 -1.48
N PHE A 122 -7.05 -10.10 -1.35
CA PHE A 122 -7.42 -11.08 -0.33
C PHE A 122 -6.57 -12.34 -0.41
N LEU A 123 -6.41 -12.91 -1.62
CA LEU A 123 -5.64 -14.13 -1.83
C LEU A 123 -4.14 -13.92 -1.55
N GLN A 124 -3.59 -12.80 -1.98
CA GLN A 124 -2.19 -12.46 -1.76
C GLN A 124 -1.88 -12.27 -0.27
N ARG A 125 -2.76 -11.59 0.47
CA ARG A 125 -2.65 -11.41 1.92
C ARG A 125 -2.80 -12.74 2.67
N MET A 126 -3.80 -13.52 2.33
CA MET A 126 -4.02 -14.85 2.91
C MET A 126 -2.82 -15.78 2.66
N GLY A 127 -2.24 -15.73 1.47
CA GLY A 127 -1.07 -16.52 1.08
C GLY A 127 0.22 -16.17 1.85
N ARG A 128 0.22 -15.14 2.70
CA ARG A 128 1.34 -14.84 3.60
C ARG A 128 1.39 -15.73 4.82
N THR A 129 0.29 -16.40 5.15
CA THR A 129 0.19 -17.38 6.24
C THR A 129 0.04 -18.79 5.70
N GLY A 130 0.15 -19.80 6.56
CA GLY A 130 -0.04 -21.18 6.19
C GLY A 130 1.07 -21.73 5.29
N ARG A 131 2.17 -22.18 5.87
CA ARG A 131 3.24 -22.84 5.12
C ARG A 131 3.29 -24.34 5.41
N ARG A 132 3.50 -25.14 4.35
CA ARG A 132 3.69 -26.61 4.34
C ARG A 132 2.50 -27.39 4.88
N ASP A 133 2.41 -27.58 6.20
CA ASP A 133 1.43 -28.48 6.81
C ASP A 133 0.28 -27.75 7.52
N LEU A 134 0.30 -26.41 7.57
CA LEU A 134 -0.73 -25.59 8.21
C LEU A 134 -1.54 -24.82 7.17
N PRO A 135 -2.86 -24.83 7.25
CA PRO A 135 -3.70 -24.02 6.38
C PRO A 135 -3.45 -22.52 6.63
N PRO A 136 -3.63 -21.66 5.61
CA PRO A 136 -3.56 -20.22 5.79
C PRO A 136 -4.66 -19.73 6.73
N GLU A 137 -4.31 -18.81 7.63
CA GLU A 137 -5.22 -18.26 8.63
C GLU A 137 -5.32 -16.75 8.48
N MET A 138 -6.53 -16.27 8.10
CA MET A 138 -6.84 -14.85 8.01
C MET A 138 -8.06 -14.51 8.84
N TRP A 139 -7.93 -13.49 9.67
CA TRP A 139 -8.97 -13.02 10.56
C TRP A 139 -9.41 -11.62 10.14
N PHE A 140 -10.70 -11.48 9.80
CA PHE A 140 -11.27 -10.19 9.46
C PHE A 140 -11.77 -9.47 10.71
N VAL A 141 -11.42 -8.20 10.82
CA VAL A 141 -11.93 -7.28 11.84
C VAL A 141 -12.74 -6.21 11.11
N MET A 142 -14.04 -6.42 11.03
CA MET A 142 -14.98 -5.51 10.38
C MET A 142 -15.42 -4.44 11.37
N ARG A 143 -15.25 -3.18 10.99
CA ARG A 143 -15.60 -2.01 11.81
C ARG A 143 -16.85 -1.37 11.22
N GLU A 144 -17.93 -1.45 11.93
CA GLU A 144 -19.20 -0.84 11.58
C GLU A 144 -19.60 0.17 12.66
N GLU A 145 -20.14 1.30 12.24
CA GLU A 145 -20.69 2.26 13.18
C GLU A 145 -22.00 1.74 13.78
N GLU A 146 -22.22 2.05 15.06
CA GLU A 146 -23.49 1.72 15.70
C GLU A 146 -24.57 2.68 15.22
N PRO A 147 -25.67 2.20 14.62
CA PRO A 147 -26.72 3.07 14.15
C PRO A 147 -27.37 3.84 15.30
N GLU A 148 -27.46 5.17 15.14
CA GLU A 148 -28.22 6.04 16.04
C GLU A 148 -29.71 6.06 15.69
N PRO A 149 -30.61 6.53 16.57
CA PRO A 149 -32.05 6.56 16.32
C PRO A 149 -32.49 7.36 15.08
N ARG A 150 -31.62 8.22 14.53
CA ARG A 150 -31.87 9.04 13.33
C ARG A 150 -31.03 8.64 12.13
N THR A 151 -30.26 7.57 12.24
CA THR A 151 -29.43 7.06 11.13
C THR A 151 -30.33 6.65 9.97
N MET A 152 -29.98 7.04 8.76
CA MET A 152 -30.73 6.66 7.55
C MET A 152 -30.62 5.15 7.30
N MET A 153 -31.68 4.55 6.74
CA MET A 153 -31.74 3.11 6.51
C MET A 153 -30.52 2.52 5.77
N PRO A 154 -29.96 3.14 4.71
CA PRO A 154 -28.76 2.62 4.04
C PRO A 154 -27.52 2.56 4.95
N GLU A 155 -27.43 3.47 5.92
CA GLU A 155 -26.29 3.57 6.86
C GLU A 155 -26.40 2.56 8.01
N THR A 156 -27.56 1.94 8.19
CA THR A 156 -27.77 0.85 9.18
C THR A 156 -27.31 -0.51 8.69
N ILE A 157 -26.98 -0.61 7.40
CA ILE A 157 -26.57 -1.87 6.78
C ILE A 157 -25.06 -2.05 7.00
N PRO A 158 -24.61 -3.21 7.50
CA PRO A 158 -23.19 -3.48 7.73
C PRO A 158 -22.46 -3.76 6.40
N TRP A 159 -22.22 -2.70 5.63
CA TRP A 159 -21.65 -2.79 4.28
C TRP A 159 -20.27 -3.42 4.24
N LYS A 160 -19.41 -3.12 5.22
CA LYS A 160 -18.05 -3.67 5.28
C LYS A 160 -18.08 -5.18 5.52
N LEU A 161 -18.96 -5.63 6.42
CA LEU A 161 -19.17 -7.06 6.66
C LEU A 161 -19.72 -7.76 5.41
N LEU A 162 -20.73 -7.18 4.76
CA LEU A 162 -21.30 -7.73 3.53
C LEU A 162 -20.27 -7.80 2.41
N GLN A 163 -19.45 -6.78 2.24
CA GLN A 163 -18.34 -6.77 1.30
C GLN A 163 -17.35 -7.90 1.58
N GLY A 164 -16.95 -8.10 2.83
CA GLY A 164 -16.06 -9.19 3.23
C GLY A 164 -16.64 -10.57 2.94
N ILE A 165 -17.93 -10.78 3.25
CA ILE A 165 -18.64 -12.04 2.95
C ILE A 165 -18.67 -12.27 1.44
N ALA A 166 -19.10 -11.26 0.66
CA ALA A 166 -19.20 -11.37 -0.80
C ALA A 166 -17.84 -11.69 -1.46
N LEU A 167 -16.76 -11.06 -0.99
CA LEU A 167 -15.40 -11.29 -1.49
C LEU A 167 -14.97 -12.74 -1.26
N VAL A 168 -15.22 -13.29 -0.05
CA VAL A 168 -14.89 -14.68 0.27
C VAL A 168 -15.74 -15.65 -0.56
N GLN A 169 -17.03 -15.36 -0.75
CA GLN A 169 -17.93 -16.17 -1.57
C GLN A 169 -17.53 -16.19 -3.05
N LEU A 170 -17.22 -15.03 -3.64
CA LEU A 170 -16.74 -14.93 -5.02
C LEU A 170 -15.56 -15.88 -5.26
N TYR A 171 -14.58 -15.90 -4.36
CA TYR A 171 -13.47 -16.83 -4.50
C TYR A 171 -13.85 -18.27 -4.23
N ARG A 172 -14.56 -18.53 -3.12
CA ARG A 172 -14.82 -19.91 -2.66
C ARG A 172 -15.78 -20.64 -3.56
N GLU A 173 -16.86 -20.00 -3.98
CA GLU A 173 -17.96 -20.58 -4.73
C GLU A 173 -17.73 -20.44 -6.24
N GLU A 174 -17.40 -19.24 -6.71
CA GLU A 174 -17.27 -18.93 -8.13
C GLU A 174 -15.84 -19.13 -8.67
N LYS A 175 -14.83 -19.28 -7.78
CA LYS A 175 -13.40 -19.27 -8.15
C LYS A 175 -13.01 -18.01 -8.94
N TRP A 176 -13.76 -16.93 -8.73
CA TRP A 176 -13.58 -15.68 -9.45
C TRP A 176 -12.46 -14.84 -8.84
N VAL A 177 -11.66 -14.24 -9.70
CA VAL A 177 -10.65 -13.23 -9.40
C VAL A 177 -10.78 -12.16 -10.47
N GLU A 178 -10.48 -10.91 -10.14
CA GLU A 178 -10.57 -9.79 -11.07
C GLU A 178 -9.78 -10.06 -12.35
N PRO A 179 -10.44 -10.07 -13.53
CA PRO A 179 -9.73 -10.20 -14.78
C PRO A 179 -8.95 -8.92 -15.10
N PRO A 180 -7.87 -9.01 -15.90
CA PRO A 180 -7.19 -7.82 -16.40
C PRO A 180 -8.14 -6.93 -17.18
N GLU A 181 -8.07 -5.61 -16.98
CA GLU A 181 -8.85 -4.62 -17.73
C GLU A 181 -8.28 -4.48 -19.15
N LEU A 182 -8.76 -5.28 -20.09
CA LEU A 182 -8.32 -5.27 -21.50
C LEU A 182 -9.04 -4.22 -22.35
N ASP A 183 -10.07 -3.57 -21.83
CA ASP A 183 -10.90 -2.63 -22.55
C ASP A 183 -10.33 -1.22 -22.62
N ARG A 184 -9.37 -0.90 -21.80
CA ARG A 184 -8.65 0.38 -21.82
C ARG A 184 -7.47 0.34 -22.78
N LEU A 185 -7.26 1.44 -23.54
CA LEU A 185 -6.08 1.60 -24.36
C LEU A 185 -4.90 2.08 -23.47
N PRO A 186 -3.86 1.25 -23.26
CA PRO A 186 -2.79 1.53 -22.31
C PRO A 186 -1.70 2.40 -22.93
N TYR A 187 -2.01 3.63 -23.33
CA TYR A 187 -1.08 4.51 -24.05
C TYR A 187 0.20 4.83 -23.24
N SER A 188 0.12 4.96 -21.91
CA SER A 188 1.31 5.15 -21.07
C SER A 188 2.23 3.94 -21.17
N LEU A 189 1.68 2.72 -21.08
CA LEU A 189 2.46 1.49 -21.22
C LEU A 189 3.01 1.32 -22.64
N LEU A 190 2.25 1.75 -23.66
CA LEU A 190 2.69 1.77 -25.06
C LEU A 190 3.94 2.64 -25.24
N TYR A 191 3.96 3.84 -24.64
CA TYR A 191 5.13 4.70 -24.59
C TYR A 191 6.32 4.00 -23.94
N HIS A 192 6.14 3.47 -22.73
CA HIS A 192 7.20 2.78 -22.00
C HIS A 192 7.75 1.59 -22.77
N GLN A 193 6.87 0.77 -23.36
CA GLN A 193 7.29 -0.40 -24.13
C GLN A 193 8.04 0.00 -25.41
N THR A 194 7.62 1.07 -26.07
CA THR A 194 8.32 1.64 -27.24
C THR A 194 9.75 2.05 -26.88
N MET A 195 9.89 2.87 -25.83
CA MET A 195 11.19 3.37 -25.37
C MET A 195 12.08 2.23 -24.87
N SER A 196 11.55 1.28 -24.11
CA SER A 196 12.26 0.13 -23.60
C SER A 196 12.77 -0.80 -24.72
N THR A 197 11.94 -1.01 -25.75
CA THR A 197 12.33 -1.80 -26.92
C THR A 197 13.50 -1.15 -27.67
N LEU A 198 13.43 0.16 -27.93
CA LEU A 198 14.55 0.88 -28.56
C LEU A 198 15.80 0.87 -27.70
N ALA A 199 15.67 1.10 -26.38
CA ALA A 199 16.80 1.08 -25.46
C ALA A 199 17.54 -0.28 -25.43
N SER A 200 16.78 -1.38 -25.53
CA SER A 200 17.34 -2.74 -25.48
C SER A 200 17.90 -3.24 -26.80
N THR A 201 17.39 -2.74 -27.93
CA THR A 201 17.76 -3.23 -29.26
C THR A 201 18.69 -2.31 -30.03
N GLY A 202 18.76 -1.04 -29.63
CA GLY A 202 19.45 0.02 -30.37
C GLY A 202 18.61 0.57 -31.52
N GLU A 203 19.08 0.44 -32.77
CA GLU A 203 18.38 0.95 -33.94
C GLU A 203 17.37 -0.06 -34.48
N LEU A 204 16.16 0.41 -34.79
CA LEU A 204 15.10 -0.36 -35.46
C LEU A 204 14.40 0.52 -36.51
N THR A 205 13.99 -0.08 -37.62
CA THR A 205 13.05 0.59 -38.53
C THR A 205 11.69 0.81 -37.86
N PRO A 206 10.90 1.81 -38.28
CA PRO A 206 9.55 2.01 -37.76
C PRO A 206 8.66 0.76 -37.85
N ALA A 207 8.81 -0.03 -38.91
CA ALA A 207 8.07 -1.27 -39.12
C ALA A 207 8.46 -2.37 -38.11
N GLU A 208 9.76 -2.58 -37.90
CA GLU A 208 10.26 -3.53 -36.92
C GLU A 208 9.87 -3.16 -35.49
N LEU A 209 9.95 -1.87 -35.14
CA LEU A 209 9.53 -1.38 -33.85
C LEU A 209 8.02 -1.61 -33.64
N ALA A 210 7.20 -1.29 -34.62
CA ALA A 210 5.76 -1.52 -34.58
C ALA A 210 5.45 -3.02 -34.46
N GLN A 211 6.13 -3.86 -35.21
CA GLN A 211 5.98 -5.32 -35.11
C GLN A 211 6.30 -5.84 -33.72
N ARG A 212 7.39 -5.40 -33.09
CA ARG A 212 7.78 -5.84 -31.76
C ARG A 212 6.84 -5.37 -30.66
N VAL A 213 6.34 -4.15 -30.75
CA VAL A 213 5.51 -3.54 -29.74
C VAL A 213 4.04 -3.92 -29.89
N LEU A 214 3.45 -3.76 -31.09
CA LEU A 214 2.02 -3.97 -31.31
C LEU A 214 1.59 -5.43 -31.34
N THR A 215 2.52 -6.38 -31.49
CA THR A 215 2.21 -7.82 -31.38
C THR A 215 2.05 -8.31 -29.95
N LEU A 216 2.43 -7.50 -28.96
CA LEU A 216 2.15 -7.82 -27.57
C LEU A 216 0.62 -7.82 -27.35
N SER A 217 0.11 -8.86 -26.72
CA SER A 217 -1.32 -9.10 -26.54
C SER A 217 -2.07 -7.92 -25.94
N TYR A 218 -1.41 -7.13 -25.10
CA TYR A 218 -2.01 -5.97 -24.45
C TYR A 218 -2.26 -4.79 -25.38
N PHE A 219 -1.58 -4.73 -26.54
CA PHE A 219 -1.72 -3.64 -27.50
C PHE A 219 -2.55 -4.04 -28.75
N HIS A 220 -3.21 -5.19 -28.74
CA HIS A 220 -3.97 -5.69 -29.89
C HIS A 220 -5.06 -4.73 -30.39
N ARG A 221 -5.52 -3.80 -29.56
CA ARG A 221 -6.53 -2.78 -29.90
C ARG A 221 -5.93 -1.44 -30.33
N VAL A 222 -4.62 -1.27 -30.23
CA VAL A 222 -3.93 -0.05 -30.67
C VAL A 222 -3.77 -0.10 -32.18
N SER A 223 -4.31 0.89 -32.90
CA SER A 223 -4.16 0.95 -34.34
C SER A 223 -2.74 1.35 -34.76
N ALA A 224 -2.33 0.92 -35.96
CA ALA A 224 -1.05 1.36 -36.52
C ALA A 224 -0.99 2.88 -36.73
N ASP A 225 -2.13 3.53 -36.96
CA ASP A 225 -2.23 4.98 -37.15
C ASP A 225 -2.03 5.71 -35.79
N ASP A 226 -2.63 5.23 -34.70
CA ASP A 226 -2.39 5.78 -33.37
C ASP A 226 -0.90 5.64 -32.98
N TYR A 227 -0.30 4.50 -33.32
CA TYR A 227 1.11 4.28 -33.06
C TYR A 227 2.02 5.22 -33.86
N ARG A 228 1.67 5.48 -35.13
CA ARG A 228 2.38 6.49 -35.95
C ARG A 228 2.26 7.90 -35.35
N VAL A 229 1.11 8.27 -34.82
CA VAL A 229 0.93 9.55 -34.12
C VAL A 229 1.85 9.63 -32.92
N LEU A 230 1.93 8.57 -32.10
CA LEU A 230 2.84 8.49 -30.97
C LEU A 230 4.30 8.66 -31.42
N LEU A 231 4.77 7.88 -32.40
CA LEU A 231 6.15 7.94 -32.88
C LEU A 231 6.52 9.33 -33.40
N ARG A 232 5.63 9.98 -34.17
CA ARG A 232 5.85 11.37 -34.65
C ARG A 232 5.97 12.36 -33.48
N HIS A 233 5.14 12.18 -32.46
CA HIS A 233 5.23 13.01 -31.26
C HIS A 233 6.57 12.82 -30.54
N LEU A 234 7.00 11.56 -30.35
CA LEU A 234 8.26 11.24 -29.69
C LEU A 234 9.49 11.77 -30.43
N ILE A 235 9.45 11.77 -31.77
CA ILE A 235 10.48 12.39 -32.60
C ILE A 235 10.48 13.91 -32.39
N LYS A 236 9.30 14.55 -32.37
CA LYS A 236 9.18 16.00 -32.18
C LYS A 236 9.74 16.48 -30.83
N ILE A 237 9.62 15.68 -29.77
CA ILE A 237 10.11 16.03 -28.41
C ILE A 237 11.47 15.43 -28.09
N ASP A 238 12.20 14.93 -29.10
CA ASP A 238 13.56 14.35 -28.99
C ASP A 238 13.64 13.14 -28.04
N HIS A 239 12.55 12.43 -27.83
CA HIS A 239 12.61 11.13 -27.15
C HIS A 239 13.12 10.03 -28.10
N ILE A 240 12.86 10.16 -29.38
CA ILE A 240 13.32 9.29 -30.46
C ILE A 240 13.98 10.16 -31.54
N GLN A 241 15.05 9.70 -32.12
CA GLN A 241 15.71 10.31 -33.28
C GLN A 241 15.67 9.39 -34.50
N VAL A 242 15.67 9.98 -35.68
CA VAL A 242 15.71 9.26 -36.96
C VAL A 242 17.16 9.29 -37.44
N THR A 243 17.71 8.13 -37.74
CA THR A 243 19.07 7.99 -38.33
C THR A 243 19.07 8.35 -39.81
N GLU A 244 20.25 8.56 -40.39
CA GLU A 244 20.39 8.78 -41.85
C GLU A 244 19.84 7.62 -42.69
N GLY A 245 19.87 6.41 -42.15
CA GLY A 245 19.31 5.21 -42.77
C GLY A 245 17.78 5.06 -42.61
N GLY A 246 17.11 6.00 -41.92
CA GLY A 246 15.69 5.95 -41.64
C GLY A 246 15.30 5.05 -40.48
N GLY A 247 16.27 4.55 -39.72
CA GLY A 247 16.08 3.83 -38.48
C GLY A 247 15.68 4.78 -37.33
N LEU A 248 15.13 4.22 -36.27
CA LEU A 248 14.76 4.93 -35.03
C LEU A 248 15.72 4.52 -33.93
N ILE A 249 16.23 5.50 -33.21
CA ILE A 249 17.04 5.31 -31.99
C ILE A 249 16.47 6.16 -30.86
N VAL A 250 16.91 5.89 -29.64
CA VAL A 250 16.56 6.76 -28.49
C VAL A 250 17.23 8.10 -28.67
N GLY A 251 16.49 9.19 -28.54
CA GLY A 251 16.98 10.56 -28.63
C GLY A 251 17.58 11.05 -27.30
N LEU A 252 18.29 12.17 -27.32
CA LEU A 252 18.99 12.73 -26.15
C LEU A 252 18.04 13.01 -24.97
N ALA A 253 16.84 13.54 -25.23
CA ALA A 253 15.85 13.74 -24.19
C ALA A 253 15.31 12.40 -23.68
N GLY A 254 15.15 11.41 -24.57
CA GLY A 254 14.73 10.06 -24.23
C GLY A 254 15.74 9.33 -23.34
N GLU A 255 17.04 9.46 -23.61
CA GLU A 255 18.11 8.84 -22.79
C GLU A 255 18.05 9.27 -21.32
N ARG A 256 17.75 10.54 -21.06
CA ARG A 256 17.60 11.07 -19.70
C ARG A 256 16.46 10.42 -18.95
N ILE A 257 15.40 10.04 -19.68
CA ILE A 257 14.21 9.40 -19.12
C ILE A 257 14.48 7.91 -18.85
N ILE A 258 14.98 7.16 -19.84
CA ILE A 258 15.21 5.71 -19.70
C ILE A 258 16.32 5.38 -18.70
N ASN A 259 17.28 6.28 -18.49
CA ASN A 259 18.34 6.12 -17.49
C ASN A 259 17.90 6.47 -16.06
N ASN A 260 16.67 6.97 -15.88
CA ASN A 260 16.10 7.22 -14.55
C ASN A 260 15.37 5.95 -14.08
N PHE A 261 15.62 5.51 -12.84
CA PHE A 261 14.97 4.33 -12.27
C PHE A 261 13.43 4.44 -12.26
N LYS A 262 12.87 5.64 -12.20
CA LYS A 262 11.43 5.90 -12.28
C LYS A 262 10.81 5.50 -13.61
N PHE A 263 11.62 5.37 -14.67
CA PHE A 263 11.15 4.89 -15.96
C PHE A 263 10.60 3.46 -15.90
N TYR A 264 11.12 2.63 -15.01
CA TYR A 264 10.71 1.22 -14.88
C TYR A 264 9.45 1.01 -14.03
N ALA A 265 8.87 2.08 -13.48
CA ALA A 265 7.65 2.03 -12.69
C ALA A 265 6.65 3.08 -13.20
N VAL A 266 5.46 2.62 -13.64
CA VAL A 266 4.39 3.50 -14.13
C VAL A 266 3.37 3.67 -13.01
N PHE A 267 3.67 4.54 -12.04
CA PHE A 267 2.76 4.88 -10.96
C PHE A 267 2.33 6.35 -11.08
N GLN A 268 1.11 6.63 -10.64
CA GLN A 268 0.68 8.01 -10.48
C GLN A 268 1.51 8.64 -9.37
N GLU A 269 2.22 9.71 -9.69
CA GLU A 269 2.95 10.51 -8.69
C GLU A 269 1.98 11.53 -8.07
N ASN A 270 1.84 11.47 -6.76
CA ASN A 270 1.24 12.54 -5.98
C ASN A 270 2.35 13.48 -5.51
N GLU A 271 1.99 14.74 -5.25
CA GLU A 271 2.89 15.69 -4.63
C GLU A 271 3.10 15.27 -3.17
N GLU A 272 4.29 14.78 -2.87
CA GLU A 272 4.63 14.25 -1.55
C GLU A 272 5.50 15.23 -0.76
N PHE A 273 5.24 15.34 0.52
CA PHE A 273 6.01 16.12 1.48
C PHE A 273 6.82 15.19 2.36
N THR A 274 8.13 15.40 2.42
CA THR A 274 9.01 14.65 3.32
C THR A 274 8.80 15.09 4.77
N VAL A 275 8.45 14.16 5.64
CA VAL A 275 8.31 14.43 7.08
C VAL A 275 9.64 14.15 7.78
N ARG A 276 10.12 15.14 8.53
CA ARG A 276 11.39 15.08 9.25
C ARG A 276 11.20 15.44 10.72
N SER A 277 11.89 14.71 11.57
CA SER A 277 12.17 15.13 12.94
C SER A 277 13.55 15.80 13.00
N GLU A 278 13.95 16.32 14.16
CA GLU A 278 15.29 16.93 14.34
C GLU A 278 16.44 16.04 13.89
N SER A 279 16.32 14.73 14.00
CA SER A 279 17.40 13.77 13.81
C SER A 279 17.22 12.83 12.62
N ALA A 280 16.00 12.69 12.05
CA ALA A 280 15.74 11.66 11.05
C ALA A 280 14.64 12.03 10.06
N GLU A 281 14.72 11.45 8.86
CA GLU A 281 13.62 11.40 7.91
C GLU A 281 12.71 10.23 8.26
N LEU A 282 11.42 10.51 8.42
CA LEU A 282 10.42 9.53 8.86
C LEU A 282 9.71 8.87 7.66
N GLY A 283 9.48 9.65 6.61
CA GLY A 283 8.75 9.20 5.43
C GLY A 283 8.09 10.36 4.71
N THR A 284 7.04 10.08 3.93
CA THR A 284 6.32 11.09 3.15
C THR A 284 4.82 11.07 3.42
N ILE A 285 4.18 12.24 3.27
CA ILE A 285 2.73 12.43 3.31
C ILE A 285 2.28 13.26 2.11
N VAL A 286 1.05 13.04 1.63
CA VAL A 286 0.52 13.72 0.44
C VAL A 286 -0.09 15.07 0.81
N ASN A 287 -0.88 15.13 1.86
CA ASN A 287 -1.59 16.33 2.28
C ASN A 287 -1.16 16.71 3.70
N PRO A 288 -0.13 17.56 3.86
CA PRO A 288 0.31 17.97 5.18
C PRO A 288 -0.77 18.81 5.88
N PRO A 289 -1.15 18.45 7.12
CA PRO A 289 -2.05 19.30 7.89
C PRO A 289 -1.31 20.57 8.35
N PRO A 290 -2.05 21.62 8.78
CA PRO A 290 -1.44 22.85 9.26
C PRO A 290 -0.62 22.61 10.54
N PRO A 291 0.36 23.51 10.83
CA PRO A 291 1.11 23.48 12.09
C PRO A 291 0.21 23.44 13.32
N GLY A 292 0.59 22.65 14.32
CA GLY A 292 -0.16 22.40 15.54
C GLY A 292 -1.07 21.17 15.48
N GLU A 293 -1.36 20.63 14.31
CA GLU A 293 -2.13 19.39 14.17
C GLU A 293 -1.25 18.14 14.34
N ARG A 294 -1.90 17.03 14.66
CA ARG A 294 -1.25 15.75 14.89
C ARG A 294 -1.32 14.88 13.65
N ILE A 295 -0.20 14.20 13.37
CA ILE A 295 -0.10 13.16 12.34
C ILE A 295 0.40 11.85 12.95
N ALA A 296 0.03 10.74 12.34
CA ALA A 296 0.65 9.44 12.59
C ALA A 296 1.64 9.15 11.46
N ILE A 297 2.88 8.88 11.82
CA ILE A 297 3.93 8.44 10.88
C ILE A 297 4.99 7.62 11.61
N ALA A 298 5.54 6.61 10.96
CA ALA A 298 6.46 5.64 11.53
C ALA A 298 5.87 4.91 12.78
N GLY A 299 4.54 4.79 12.84
CA GLY A 299 3.81 4.15 13.94
C GLY A 299 3.77 4.97 15.23
N HIS A 300 4.09 6.24 15.19
CA HIS A 300 4.05 7.17 16.33
C HIS A 300 3.20 8.39 16.04
N CYS A 301 2.84 9.10 17.11
CA CYS A 301 2.12 10.38 17.02
C CYS A 301 3.11 11.54 17.02
N TRP A 302 2.88 12.50 16.12
CA TRP A 302 3.73 13.69 15.94
C TRP A 302 2.86 14.93 15.86
N ILE A 303 3.39 16.06 16.34
CA ILE A 303 2.80 17.39 16.09
C ILE A 303 3.58 18.04 14.94
N VAL A 304 2.86 18.56 13.96
CA VAL A 304 3.43 19.36 12.87
C VAL A 304 3.85 20.70 13.44
N GLU A 305 5.12 21.03 13.35
CA GLU A 305 5.68 22.32 13.79
C GLU A 305 5.67 23.33 12.64
N GLU A 306 6.08 22.91 11.47
CA GLU A 306 6.23 23.77 10.30
C GLU A 306 6.02 22.98 9.00
N VAL A 307 5.44 23.64 7.99
CA VAL A 307 5.32 23.11 6.62
C VAL A 307 6.04 24.04 5.66
N ASP A 308 7.16 23.58 5.12
CA ASP A 308 7.86 24.29 4.04
C ASP A 308 7.33 23.83 2.67
N TRP A 309 6.37 24.58 2.14
CA TRP A 309 5.72 24.30 0.87
C TRP A 309 6.67 24.37 -0.34
N LYS A 310 7.76 25.14 -0.25
CA LYS A 310 8.72 25.28 -1.35
C LYS A 310 9.66 24.09 -1.45
N ARG A 311 10.03 23.53 -0.30
CA ARG A 311 10.91 22.37 -0.20
C ARG A 311 10.15 21.05 -0.06
N HIS A 312 8.81 21.10 -0.01
CA HIS A 312 7.96 19.94 0.25
C HIS A 312 8.44 19.18 1.50
N THR A 313 8.62 19.91 2.58
CA THR A 313 9.12 19.35 3.85
C THR A 313 8.21 19.74 5.01
N VAL A 314 7.90 18.76 5.85
CA VAL A 314 7.17 18.93 7.11
C VAL A 314 8.10 18.64 8.25
N PHE A 315 8.24 19.58 9.18
CA PHE A 315 8.96 19.38 10.42
C PHE A 315 7.99 19.00 11.53
N ALA A 316 8.28 17.91 12.25
CA ALA A 316 7.39 17.38 13.26
C ALA A 316 8.16 16.90 14.50
N THR A 317 7.53 17.05 15.66
CA THR A 317 8.06 16.63 16.96
C THR A 317 7.22 15.49 17.52
N GLN A 318 7.86 14.44 18.01
CA GLN A 318 7.17 13.28 18.58
C GLN A 318 6.45 13.67 19.87
N VAL A 319 5.22 13.22 20.01
CA VAL A 319 4.39 13.43 21.19
C VAL A 319 3.73 12.13 21.63
N LYS A 320 3.41 12.05 22.92
CA LYS A 320 2.57 10.96 23.43
C LYS A 320 1.12 11.20 23.06
N GLY A 321 0.41 10.13 22.72
CA GLY A 321 -1.01 10.20 22.44
C GLY A 321 -1.40 9.51 21.14
N ARG A 322 -2.63 9.76 20.72
CA ARG A 322 -3.22 9.16 19.51
C ARG A 322 -3.51 10.24 18.48
N VAL A 323 -3.44 9.86 17.24
CA VAL A 323 -4.14 10.58 16.16
C VAL A 323 -5.54 10.00 16.09
N PRO A 324 -6.62 10.83 16.13
CA PRO A 324 -7.95 10.33 15.86
C PRO A 324 -7.93 9.71 14.46
N ALA A 325 -8.18 8.42 14.38
CA ALA A 325 -8.35 7.77 13.10
C ALA A 325 -9.74 8.18 12.58
N TYR A 326 -9.79 9.17 11.71
CA TYR A 326 -10.97 9.41 10.89
C TYR A 326 -11.04 8.29 9.87
N PHE A 327 -11.82 7.28 10.21
CA PHE A 327 -12.20 6.23 9.27
C PHE A 327 -13.46 6.73 8.55
N GLY A 328 -13.26 7.52 7.48
CA GLY A 328 -14.31 7.91 6.54
C GLY A 328 -14.69 6.75 5.62
#